data_020872975fc5ca6b979c07b966ed5f22
#
_entry.id   020872975fc5ca6b979c07b966ed5f22
#
_cell.length_a   1.000
_cell.length_b   1.000
_cell.length_c   1.000
_cell.angle_alpha   90.00
_cell.angle_beta   90.00
_cell.angle_gamma   90.00
#
_symmetry.space_group_name_H-M   'P 1'
#
loop_
_entity.id
_entity.type
_entity.pdbx_description
1 polymer ?
#
loop_
_entity_poly.entity_id
_entity_poly.type
_entity_poly.pdbx_seq_one_letter_code
_entity_poly.pdbx_strand_id
1 'polypeptide(L)'
;YFHQFSVKQPDLNWENPKLRQKIYDMMNWWLDQGIAGFRMDVIDLIGKIPDQKIKENGPMLHKYLQEMNEATFGRRDSMTVGECWGATPEIGRLYTDPVRKELSMIFQFEQIQLDKKPGGQRWDLKPLYLPDLKCVFSKWQTELMK
;
A
#
# COMPACT_ATOMS: atom_id res chain seq x y z
N TYR A 1 -11.54 -20.67 -1.99
CA TYR A 1 -11.07 -19.38 -1.48
C TYR A 1 -9.90 -18.87 -2.31
N PHE A 2 -9.74 -17.55 -2.35
CA PHE A 2 -8.63 -16.91 -3.03
C PHE A 2 -7.42 -16.75 -2.08
N HIS A 3 -6.20 -16.90 -2.59
CA HIS A 3 -4.94 -16.62 -1.90
C HIS A 3 -3.91 -16.07 -2.89
N GLN A 4 -3.35 -14.91 -2.58
CA GLN A 4 -2.32 -14.27 -3.41
C GLN A 4 -0.93 -14.89 -3.14
N PHE A 5 -0.68 -15.26 -1.91
CA PHE A 5 0.60 -15.78 -1.43
C PHE A 5 0.54 -17.28 -1.18
N SER A 6 0.37 -17.72 0.05
CA SER A 6 0.36 -19.13 0.42
C SER A 6 -1.07 -19.69 0.49
N VAL A 7 -1.24 -20.97 0.14
CA VAL A 7 -2.51 -21.69 0.37
C VAL A 7 -2.97 -21.69 1.83
N LYS A 8 -2.05 -21.44 2.77
CA LYS A 8 -2.36 -21.31 4.20
C LYS A 8 -2.73 -19.89 4.63
N GLN A 9 -2.79 -18.96 3.68
CA GLN A 9 -2.96 -17.53 3.93
C GLN A 9 -4.07 -16.99 3.03
N PRO A 10 -5.34 -17.32 3.34
CA PRO A 10 -6.49 -16.87 2.54
C PRO A 10 -6.60 -15.34 2.60
N ASP A 11 -6.87 -14.74 1.45
CA ASP A 11 -7.10 -13.32 1.35
C ASP A 11 -8.50 -12.94 1.84
N LEU A 12 -8.58 -11.81 2.51
CA LEU A 12 -9.83 -11.24 2.97
C LEU A 12 -10.63 -10.66 1.78
N ASN A 13 -11.93 -10.94 1.76
CA ASN A 13 -12.83 -10.40 0.74
C ASN A 13 -13.29 -8.97 1.11
N TRP A 14 -12.56 -7.96 0.64
CA TRP A 14 -12.85 -6.55 0.88
C TRP A 14 -14.14 -6.05 0.21
N GLU A 15 -14.70 -6.76 -0.75
CA GLU A 15 -16.03 -6.44 -1.29
C GLU A 15 -17.13 -6.61 -0.24
N ASN A 16 -16.91 -7.47 0.77
CA ASN A 16 -17.86 -7.71 1.83
C ASN A 16 -17.84 -6.57 2.89
N PRO A 17 -18.90 -5.74 2.98
CA PRO A 17 -18.92 -4.62 3.92
C PRO A 17 -18.90 -5.07 5.38
N LYS A 18 -19.42 -6.26 5.70
CA LYS A 18 -19.38 -6.80 7.07
C LYS A 18 -17.95 -7.14 7.49
N LEU A 19 -17.13 -7.61 6.54
CA LEU A 19 -15.71 -7.83 6.80
C LEU A 19 -14.99 -6.51 7.06
N ARG A 20 -15.19 -5.50 6.19
CA ARG A 20 -14.59 -4.18 6.37
C ARG A 20 -14.91 -3.59 7.74
N GLN A 21 -16.19 -3.67 8.14
CA GLN A 21 -16.60 -3.19 9.47
C GLN A 21 -15.83 -3.89 10.59
N LYS A 22 -15.64 -5.22 10.52
CA LYS A 22 -14.86 -5.97 11.52
C LYS A 22 -13.40 -5.53 11.59
N ILE A 23 -12.80 -5.20 10.44
CA ILE A 23 -11.46 -4.65 10.39
C ILE A 23 -11.42 -3.27 11.04
N TYR A 24 -12.39 -2.39 10.75
CA TYR A 24 -12.47 -1.06 11.36
C TYR A 24 -12.71 -1.12 12.87
N ASP A 25 -13.55 -2.05 13.34
CA ASP A 25 -13.76 -2.30 14.77
C ASP A 25 -12.44 -2.70 15.46
N MET A 26 -11.66 -3.60 14.85
CA MET A 26 -10.36 -4.03 15.35
C MET A 26 -9.34 -2.87 15.35
N MET A 27 -9.29 -2.07 14.28
CA MET A 27 -8.41 -0.90 14.22
C MET A 27 -8.76 0.13 15.30
N ASN A 28 -10.04 0.42 15.47
CA ASN A 28 -10.50 1.34 16.52
C ASN A 28 -10.16 0.82 17.92
N TRP A 29 -10.30 -0.47 18.16
CA TRP A 29 -9.92 -1.07 19.43
C TRP A 29 -8.44 -0.82 19.75
N TRP A 30 -7.53 -0.99 18.77
CA TRP A 30 -6.11 -0.69 18.95
C TRP A 30 -5.84 0.80 19.17
N LEU A 31 -6.51 1.67 18.41
CA LEU A 31 -6.40 3.12 18.62
C LEU A 31 -6.87 3.54 20.01
N ASP A 32 -7.90 2.88 20.54
CA ASP A 32 -8.39 3.11 21.91
C ASP A 32 -7.41 2.63 22.98
N GLN A 33 -6.53 1.67 22.65
CA GLN A 33 -5.40 1.29 23.52
C GLN A 33 -4.23 2.29 23.47
N GLY A 34 -4.30 3.33 22.63
CA GLY A 34 -3.31 4.42 22.57
C GLY A 34 -2.20 4.23 21.55
N ILE A 35 -2.33 3.32 20.56
CA ILE A 35 -1.37 3.30 19.45
C ILE A 35 -1.53 4.56 18.59
N ALA A 36 -0.40 5.03 18.02
CA ALA A 36 -0.35 6.27 17.26
C ALA A 36 -0.54 6.08 15.75
N GLY A 37 -0.89 4.89 15.27
CA GLY A 37 -1.15 4.64 13.86
C GLY A 37 -0.85 3.22 13.41
N PHE A 38 -0.78 3.02 12.08
CA PHE A 38 -0.67 1.70 11.48
C PHE A 38 0.36 1.65 10.34
N ARG A 39 1.13 0.58 10.30
CA ARG A 39 1.78 0.12 9.08
C ARG A 39 0.88 -0.95 8.45
N MET A 40 0.49 -0.75 7.19
CA MET A 40 -0.45 -1.61 6.49
C MET A 40 0.27 -2.44 5.44
N ASP A 41 0.29 -3.75 5.67
CA ASP A 41 0.94 -4.74 4.83
C ASP A 41 0.23 -4.86 3.48
N VAL A 42 0.98 -4.76 2.38
CA VAL A 42 0.50 -4.89 0.98
C VAL A 42 -0.88 -4.26 0.73
N ILE A 43 -1.06 -3.04 1.20
CA ILE A 43 -2.36 -2.37 1.22
C ILE A 43 -2.93 -2.12 -0.19
N ASP A 44 -2.09 -2.07 -1.20
CA ASP A 44 -2.46 -1.96 -2.60
C ASP A 44 -3.26 -3.16 -3.13
N LEU A 45 -3.28 -4.27 -2.39
CA LEU A 45 -3.99 -5.50 -2.77
C LEU A 45 -5.45 -5.55 -2.28
N ILE A 46 -5.91 -4.65 -1.42
CA ILE A 46 -7.28 -4.74 -0.87
C ILE A 46 -8.38 -4.47 -1.91
N GLY A 47 -8.04 -3.77 -2.99
CA GLY A 47 -8.95 -3.50 -4.12
C GLY A 47 -8.89 -4.55 -5.23
N LYS A 48 -8.24 -5.70 -5.03
CA LYS A 48 -8.10 -6.75 -6.06
C LYS A 48 -9.45 -7.29 -6.54
N ILE A 49 -9.48 -7.68 -7.82
CA ILE A 49 -10.62 -8.37 -8.45
C ILE A 49 -10.09 -9.65 -9.10
N PRO A 50 -10.12 -10.79 -8.38
CA PRO A 50 -9.53 -12.04 -8.85
C PRO A 50 -10.06 -12.53 -10.19
N ASP A 51 -11.37 -12.44 -10.42
CA ASP A 51 -12.02 -12.89 -11.67
C ASP A 51 -11.55 -12.08 -12.88
N GLN A 52 -11.15 -10.83 -12.68
CA GLN A 52 -10.59 -9.96 -13.73
C GLN A 52 -9.06 -9.98 -13.76
N LYS A 53 -8.40 -10.80 -12.94
CA LYS A 53 -6.95 -10.88 -12.78
C LYS A 53 -6.31 -9.55 -12.34
N ILE A 54 -7.07 -8.64 -11.74
CA ILE A 54 -6.58 -7.41 -11.14
C ILE A 54 -6.08 -7.76 -9.73
N LYS A 55 -4.77 -7.69 -9.54
CA LYS A 55 -4.11 -8.09 -8.29
C LYS A 55 -3.87 -6.92 -7.35
N GLU A 56 -3.48 -5.78 -7.87
CA GLU A 56 -3.09 -4.58 -7.14
C GLU A 56 -3.71 -3.33 -7.76
N ASN A 57 -3.79 -2.25 -7.02
CA ASN A 57 -4.33 -0.96 -7.46
C ASN A 57 -5.70 -1.07 -8.15
N GLY A 58 -6.54 -1.99 -7.68
CA GLY A 58 -7.87 -2.21 -8.26
C GLY A 58 -8.81 -1.01 -8.07
N PRO A 59 -9.90 -0.94 -8.85
CA PRO A 59 -10.73 0.27 -8.97
C PRO A 59 -11.41 0.70 -7.66
N MET A 60 -11.62 -0.21 -6.73
CA MET A 60 -12.24 0.08 -5.44
C MET A 60 -11.23 0.42 -4.32
N LEU A 61 -9.93 0.30 -4.58
CA LEU A 61 -8.89 0.48 -3.58
C LEU A 61 -8.99 1.81 -2.83
N HIS A 62 -8.97 2.90 -3.56
CA HIS A 62 -9.00 4.24 -2.97
C HIS A 62 -10.30 4.51 -2.21
N LYS A 63 -11.43 3.98 -2.69
CA LYS A 63 -12.69 4.07 -1.96
C LYS A 63 -12.62 3.33 -0.62
N TYR A 64 -12.01 2.14 -0.58
CA TYR A 64 -11.82 1.40 0.67
C TYR A 64 -10.87 2.10 1.62
N LEU A 65 -9.82 2.76 1.12
CA LEU A 65 -8.91 3.55 1.95
C LEU A 65 -9.59 4.78 2.54
N GLN A 66 -10.41 5.47 1.77
CA GLN A 66 -11.19 6.62 2.25
C GLN A 66 -12.22 6.19 3.30
N GLU A 67 -12.92 5.08 3.07
CA GLU A 67 -13.87 4.51 4.03
C GLU A 67 -13.14 4.11 5.34
N MET A 68 -11.97 3.47 5.24
CA MET A 68 -11.14 3.11 6.37
C MET A 68 -10.67 4.35 7.15
N ASN A 69 -10.15 5.36 6.46
CA ASN A 69 -9.73 6.63 7.07
C ASN A 69 -10.88 7.26 7.86
N GLU A 70 -12.04 7.43 7.23
CA GLU A 70 -13.21 8.04 7.87
C GLU A 70 -13.70 7.23 9.09
N ALA A 71 -13.69 5.90 8.99
CA ALA A 71 -14.19 5.02 10.04
C ALA A 71 -13.21 4.84 11.20
N THR A 72 -11.92 5.14 11.03
CA THR A 72 -10.88 4.81 12.02
C THR A 72 -9.94 5.99 12.33
N PHE A 73 -8.76 6.00 11.73
CA PHE A 73 -7.64 6.89 12.07
C PHE A 73 -7.82 8.34 11.60
N GLY A 74 -8.68 8.63 10.63
CA GLY A 74 -8.83 9.98 10.08
C GLY A 74 -9.43 11.01 11.05
N ARG A 75 -9.96 10.56 12.19
CA ARG A 75 -10.50 11.42 13.26
C ARG A 75 -9.55 11.55 14.44
N ARG A 76 -8.34 11.03 14.33
CA ARG A 76 -7.35 10.96 15.41
C ARG A 76 -6.03 11.55 14.92
N ASP A 77 -5.21 12.03 15.85
CA ASP A 77 -3.82 12.38 15.57
C ASP A 77 -3.01 11.08 15.43
N SER A 78 -2.98 10.53 14.22
CA SER A 78 -2.38 9.24 13.95
C SER A 78 -1.65 9.24 12.61
N MET A 79 -0.59 8.43 12.52
CA MET A 79 0.23 8.26 11.33
C MET A 79 -0.05 6.91 10.67
N THR A 80 -0.20 6.90 9.35
CA THR A 80 -0.39 5.65 8.59
C THR A 80 0.64 5.52 7.48
N VAL A 81 1.18 4.32 7.29
CA VAL A 81 2.09 4.02 6.18
C VAL A 81 1.63 2.74 5.47
N GLY A 82 1.41 2.85 4.17
CA GLY A 82 1.04 1.72 3.32
C GLY A 82 2.24 1.09 2.63
N GLU A 83 2.29 -0.22 2.59
CA GLU A 83 3.23 -0.94 1.74
C GLU A 83 2.63 -1.11 0.35
N CYS A 84 3.23 -0.44 -0.66
CA CYS A 84 2.72 -0.38 -2.04
C CYS A 84 3.82 -0.76 -3.02
N TRP A 85 3.79 -1.99 -3.53
CA TRP A 85 4.82 -2.51 -4.43
C TRP A 85 4.72 -1.93 -5.84
N GLY A 86 3.52 -1.69 -6.33
CA GLY A 86 3.25 -1.12 -7.65
C GLY A 86 3.19 0.41 -7.69
N ALA A 87 3.68 1.11 -6.65
CA ALA A 87 3.59 2.56 -6.59
C ALA A 87 4.53 3.26 -7.58
N THR A 88 3.99 4.23 -8.31
CA THR A 88 4.71 5.30 -9.00
C THR A 88 4.49 6.61 -8.26
N PRO A 89 5.23 7.70 -8.53
CA PRO A 89 4.94 8.99 -7.92
C PRO A 89 3.49 9.46 -8.12
N GLU A 90 2.92 9.25 -9.30
CA GLU A 90 1.53 9.60 -9.61
C GLU A 90 0.54 8.79 -8.76
N ILE A 91 0.75 7.47 -8.69
CA ILE A 91 -0.07 6.58 -7.85
C ILE A 91 0.16 6.92 -6.37
N GLY A 92 1.41 7.19 -5.97
CA GLY A 92 1.75 7.58 -4.61
C GLY A 92 0.97 8.80 -4.12
N ARG A 93 0.80 9.80 -4.97
CA ARG A 93 -0.03 10.98 -4.65
C ARG A 93 -1.49 10.63 -4.37
N LEU A 94 -2.05 9.64 -5.07
CA LEU A 94 -3.42 9.20 -4.80
C LEU A 94 -3.59 8.67 -3.37
N TYR A 95 -2.56 8.02 -2.82
CA TYR A 95 -2.59 7.54 -1.44
C TYR A 95 -2.33 8.63 -0.40
N THR A 96 -1.48 9.63 -0.72
CA THR A 96 -0.89 10.51 0.30
C THR A 96 -1.33 11.96 0.22
N ASP A 97 -2.09 12.36 -0.80
CA ASP A 97 -2.65 13.70 -0.89
C ASP A 97 -3.66 13.91 0.27
N PRO A 98 -3.43 14.90 1.17
CA PRO A 98 -4.28 15.14 2.33
C PRO A 98 -5.76 15.39 1.98
N VAL A 99 -6.03 15.97 0.79
CA VAL A 99 -7.40 16.25 0.31
C VAL A 99 -8.17 14.95 0.07
N ARG A 100 -7.48 13.88 -0.28
CA ARG A 100 -8.09 12.58 -0.54
C ARG A 100 -8.45 11.79 0.72
N LYS A 101 -7.83 12.11 1.87
CA LYS A 101 -8.09 11.46 3.16
C LYS A 101 -7.91 9.93 3.07
N GLU A 102 -6.74 9.50 2.67
CA GLU A 102 -6.37 8.09 2.60
C GLU A 102 -5.27 7.78 3.62
N LEU A 103 -4.01 7.78 3.24
CA LEU A 103 -2.88 7.46 4.11
C LEU A 103 -1.97 8.68 4.32
N SER A 104 -1.17 8.66 5.39
CA SER A 104 -0.15 9.71 5.63
C SER A 104 1.04 9.57 4.69
N MET A 105 1.47 8.33 4.41
CA MET A 105 2.62 8.03 3.55
C MET A 105 2.54 6.60 3.01
N ILE A 106 3.41 6.27 2.05
CA ILE A 106 3.61 4.93 1.54
C ILE A 106 5.09 4.54 1.52
N PHE A 107 5.38 3.25 1.59
CA PHE A 107 6.64 2.69 1.13
C PHE A 107 6.56 2.45 -0.37
N GLN A 108 7.59 2.91 -1.08
CA GLN A 108 7.82 2.56 -2.48
C GLN A 108 9.09 1.69 -2.59
N PHE A 109 9.18 0.86 -3.61
CA PHE A 109 10.21 -0.17 -3.69
C PHE A 109 11.00 -0.15 -5.02
N GLU A 110 10.91 0.93 -5.79
CA GLU A 110 11.59 1.04 -7.08
C GLU A 110 13.11 0.87 -6.92
N GLN A 111 13.71 1.47 -5.87
CA GLN A 111 15.15 1.40 -5.64
C GLN A 111 15.68 -0.02 -5.37
N ILE A 112 14.88 -0.92 -4.79
CA ILE A 112 15.33 -2.29 -4.49
C ILE A 112 15.28 -3.23 -5.70
N GLN A 113 14.86 -2.73 -6.85
CA GLN A 113 14.90 -3.48 -8.11
C GLN A 113 16.18 -3.19 -8.91
N LEU A 114 16.93 -2.15 -8.55
CA LEU A 114 18.05 -1.63 -9.34
C LEU A 114 19.25 -2.59 -9.40
N ASP A 115 19.45 -3.40 -8.38
CA ASP A 115 20.52 -4.39 -8.31
C ASP A 115 20.11 -5.79 -8.80
N LYS A 116 18.88 -5.99 -9.25
CA LYS A 116 18.43 -7.28 -9.78
C LYS A 116 18.84 -7.46 -11.23
N LYS A 117 19.26 -8.68 -11.56
CA LYS A 117 19.50 -9.08 -12.96
C LYS A 117 18.16 -9.27 -13.67
N PRO A 118 17.98 -8.67 -14.86
CA PRO A 118 16.80 -8.95 -15.68
C PRO A 118 16.65 -10.44 -15.98
N GLY A 119 15.46 -11.00 -15.73
CA GLY A 119 15.18 -12.43 -15.94
C GLY A 119 15.84 -13.38 -14.92
N GLY A 120 16.58 -12.85 -13.95
CA GLY A 120 17.21 -13.63 -12.88
C GLY A 120 16.24 -14.02 -11.77
N GLN A 121 16.71 -14.91 -10.90
CA GLN A 121 16.00 -15.29 -9.66
C GLN A 121 16.19 -14.20 -8.58
N ARG A 122 15.49 -14.36 -7.44
CA ARG A 122 15.48 -13.38 -6.34
C ARG A 122 16.88 -12.93 -5.88
N TRP A 123 17.84 -13.80 -5.91
CA TRP A 123 19.21 -13.56 -5.41
C TRP A 123 20.25 -13.37 -6.51
N ASP A 124 19.82 -13.33 -7.78
CA ASP A 124 20.72 -13.04 -8.90
C ASP A 124 20.92 -11.53 -9.00
N LEU A 125 21.90 -11.04 -8.26
CA LEU A 125 22.19 -9.62 -8.17
C LEU A 125 23.28 -9.19 -9.18
N LYS A 126 23.24 -7.91 -9.58
CA LYS A 126 24.27 -7.17 -10.31
C LYS A 126 24.78 -6.02 -9.43
N PRO A 127 25.98 -5.50 -9.67
CA PRO A 127 26.45 -4.30 -8.96
C PRO A 127 25.46 -3.14 -9.10
N LEU A 128 25.15 -2.47 -7.98
CA LEU A 128 24.32 -1.28 -8.00
C LEU A 128 25.05 -0.13 -8.67
N TYR A 129 24.40 0.49 -9.65
CA TYR A 129 24.91 1.68 -10.31
C TYR A 129 24.34 2.94 -9.61
N LEU A 130 25.19 3.66 -8.89
CA LEU A 130 24.78 4.81 -8.06
C LEU A 130 24.01 5.92 -8.79
N PRO A 131 24.30 6.26 -10.06
CA PRO A 131 23.48 7.21 -10.79
C PRO A 131 22.02 6.79 -10.94
N ASP A 132 21.73 5.50 -11.14
CA ASP A 132 20.35 5.00 -11.21
C ASP A 132 19.62 5.19 -9.87
N LEU A 133 20.29 4.90 -8.75
CA LEU A 133 19.74 5.13 -7.42
C LEU A 133 19.43 6.62 -7.18
N LYS A 134 20.34 7.51 -7.55
CA LYS A 134 20.11 8.97 -7.45
C LYS A 134 18.94 9.40 -8.35
N CYS A 135 18.83 8.85 -9.55
CA CYS A 135 17.75 9.14 -10.48
C CYS A 135 16.39 8.76 -9.87
N VAL A 136 16.27 7.56 -9.29
CA VAL A 136 15.03 7.11 -8.63
C VAL A 136 14.67 8.03 -7.48
N PHE A 137 15.59 8.35 -6.58
CA PHE A 137 15.30 9.24 -5.45
C PHE A 137 14.95 10.66 -5.89
N SER A 138 15.67 11.21 -6.86
CA SER A 138 15.36 12.54 -7.40
C SER A 138 13.98 12.57 -8.05
N LYS A 139 13.61 11.53 -8.82
CA LYS A 139 12.28 11.39 -9.40
C LYS A 139 11.20 11.42 -8.31
N TRP A 140 11.31 10.57 -7.32
CA TRP A 140 10.32 10.52 -6.23
C TRP A 140 10.20 11.83 -5.46
N GLN A 141 11.32 12.49 -5.13
CA GLN A 141 11.31 13.78 -4.43
C GLN A 141 10.66 14.89 -5.27
N THR A 142 10.92 14.92 -6.58
CA THR A 142 10.42 16.00 -7.42
C THR A 142 8.99 15.79 -7.92
N GLU A 143 8.62 14.55 -8.17
CA GLU A 143 7.31 14.22 -8.78
C GLU A 143 6.22 13.95 -7.74
N LEU A 144 6.58 13.49 -6.54
CA LEU A 144 5.58 13.31 -5.48
C LEU A 144 5.04 14.65 -4.95
N MET A 145 5.82 15.72 -5.07
CA MET A 145 5.48 17.05 -4.55
C MET A 145 4.71 17.95 -5.56
N LYS A 146 4.46 17.45 -6.77
CA LYS A 146 3.67 18.17 -7.79
C LYS A 146 2.18 18.00 -7.53
#